data_d04c21134e8ef7ef6da8db9997608cd1
#
_entry.id   d04c21134e8ef7ef6da8db9997608cd1
#
_cell.length_a   1.000
_cell.length_b   1.000
_cell.length_c   1.000
_cell.angle_alpha   90.00
_cell.angle_beta   90.00
_cell.angle_gamma   90.00
#
_symmetry.space_group_name_H-M   'P 1'
#
loop_
_entity.id
_entity.type
_entity.pdbx_description
1 polymer ?
#
loop_
_entity_poly.entity_id
_entity_poly.type
_entity_poly.pdbx_seq_one_letter_code
_entity_poly.pdbx_strand_id
1 'polypeptide(L)' 'MKAEVGKYKFGRHRSMWGIWQYDWVSETGSTARFIKDVRSYEEAVAEVYRLNGWG' A
#
# COMPACT_ATOMS: atom_id res chain seq x y z
N MET A 1 11.72 1.97 2.78
CA MET A 1 11.21 0.84 2.00
C MET A 1 11.16 1.24 0.54
N LYS A 2 11.57 0.35 -0.34
CA LYS A 2 11.66 0.66 -1.76
C LYS A 2 10.37 0.30 -2.49
N ALA A 3 9.89 1.22 -3.34
CA ALA A 3 8.70 0.95 -4.16
C ALA A 3 9.02 -0.10 -5.22
N GLU A 4 8.15 -1.08 -5.37
CA GLU A 4 8.29 -2.14 -6.37
C GLU A 4 6.93 -2.45 -6.97
N VAL A 5 6.89 -2.68 -8.29
CA VAL A 5 5.67 -3.06 -8.98
C VAL A 5 5.10 -4.34 -8.35
N GLY A 6 3.80 -4.34 -8.09
CA GLY A 6 3.12 -5.47 -7.47
C GLY A 6 3.10 -5.45 -5.95
N LYS A 7 3.95 -4.63 -5.33
CA LYS A 7 3.96 -4.50 -3.87
C LYS A 7 2.89 -3.53 -3.40
N TYR A 8 2.52 -3.64 -2.13
CA TYR A 8 1.45 -2.84 -1.55
C TYR A 8 2.01 -1.82 -0.58
N LYS A 9 1.30 -0.72 -0.45
CA LYS A 9 1.61 0.33 0.53
C LYS A 9 0.33 0.80 1.19
N PHE A 10 0.45 1.51 2.30
CA PHE A 10 -0.69 2.10 2.98
C PHE A 10 -0.42 3.57 3.27
N GLY A 11 -1.50 4.30 3.53
CA GLY A 11 -1.42 5.71 3.90
C GLY A 11 -2.79 6.21 4.34
N ARG A 12 -2.83 7.44 4.83
CA ARG A 12 -4.11 8.07 5.19
C ARG A 12 -4.93 8.28 3.94
N HIS A 13 -6.21 7.99 4.05
CA HIS A 13 -7.15 8.18 2.95
C HIS A 13 -8.47 8.66 3.54
N ARG A 14 -8.67 9.98 3.55
CA ARG A 14 -9.83 10.62 4.18
C ARG A 14 -9.81 10.31 5.69
N SER A 15 -10.90 9.76 6.24
CA SER A 15 -10.97 9.39 7.64
C SER A 15 -10.51 7.97 7.93
N MET A 16 -10.02 7.27 6.89
CA MET A 16 -9.62 5.87 7.01
C MET A 16 -8.16 5.69 6.58
N TRP A 17 -7.72 4.45 6.49
CA TRP A 17 -6.41 4.09 5.98
C TRP A 17 -6.61 3.35 4.67
N GLY A 18 -5.94 3.80 3.61
CA GLY A 18 -6.05 3.18 2.30
C GLY A 18 -4.91 2.23 2.02
N ILE A 19 -5.19 1.23 1.20
CA ILE A 19 -4.19 0.29 0.70
C ILE A 19 -4.10 0.49 -0.81
N TRP A 20 -2.87 0.64 -1.31
CA TRP A 20 -2.59 0.80 -2.74
C TRP A 20 -1.61 -0.26 -3.18
N GLN A 21 -1.67 -0.62 -4.45
CA GLN A 21 -0.70 -1.51 -5.06
C GLN A 21 0.05 -0.75 -6.14
N TYR A 22 1.37 -0.77 -6.09
CA TYR A 22 2.19 -0.13 -7.13
C TYR A 22 1.98 -0.83 -8.45
N ASP A 23 1.63 -0.05 -9.49
CA ASP A 23 1.43 -0.58 -10.84
C ASP A 23 2.50 -0.06 -11.81
N TRP A 24 3.31 0.90 -11.40
CA TRP A 24 4.40 1.44 -12.20
C TRP A 24 5.42 2.11 -11.29
N VAL A 25 6.69 1.83 -11.50
CA VAL A 25 7.78 2.41 -10.71
C VAL A 25 8.94 2.77 -11.63
N SER A 26 9.50 3.96 -11.44
CA SER A 26 10.71 4.40 -12.14
C SER A 26 11.62 5.14 -11.17
N GLU A 27 12.78 5.59 -11.66
CA GLU A 27 13.73 6.35 -10.85
C GLU A 27 13.16 7.68 -10.37
N THR A 28 12.24 8.26 -11.15
CA THR A 28 11.71 9.60 -10.86
C THR A 28 10.34 9.59 -10.21
N GLY A 29 9.72 8.44 -10.05
CA GLY A 29 8.40 8.39 -9.43
C GLY A 29 7.73 7.04 -9.55
N SER A 30 6.50 6.99 -9.05
CA SER A 30 5.71 5.78 -9.10
C SER A 30 4.24 6.12 -9.13
N THR A 31 3.43 5.18 -9.61
CA THR A 31 1.98 5.26 -9.52
C THR A 31 1.46 4.00 -8.84
N ALA A 32 0.30 4.14 -8.21
CA ALA A 32 -0.29 3.02 -7.51
C ALA A 32 -1.81 3.12 -7.64
N ARG A 33 -2.46 1.97 -7.76
CA ARG A 33 -3.92 1.93 -7.82
C ARG A 33 -4.49 1.67 -6.44
N PHE A 34 -5.64 2.25 -6.17
CA PHE A 34 -6.33 2.06 -4.91
C PHE A 34 -6.92 0.66 -4.84
N ILE A 35 -6.74 -0.01 -3.70
CA ILE A 35 -7.26 -1.36 -3.48
C ILE A 35 -8.47 -1.33 -2.56
N LYS A 36 -8.29 -0.81 -1.33
CA LYS A 36 -9.38 -0.78 -0.35
C LYS A 36 -9.03 0.12 0.83
N ASP A 37 -10.04 0.44 1.64
CA ASP A 37 -9.86 1.13 2.91
C ASP A 37 -9.88 0.11 4.05
N VAL A 38 -9.16 0.44 5.12
CA VAL A 38 -9.22 -0.27 6.40
C VAL A 38 -9.42 0.74 7.52
N ARG A 39 -9.82 0.26 8.69
CA ARG A 39 -10.27 1.14 9.77
C ARG A 39 -9.17 1.74 10.63
N SER A 40 -8.05 1.06 10.75
CA SER A 40 -7.00 1.48 11.67
C SER A 40 -5.62 1.31 11.07
N TYR A 41 -4.66 2.00 11.70
CA TYR A 41 -3.25 1.88 11.31
C TYR A 41 -2.76 0.44 11.43
N GLU A 42 -3.12 -0.23 12.54
CA GLU A 42 -2.71 -1.62 12.75
C GLU A 42 -3.25 -2.55 11.68
N GLU A 43 -4.51 -2.36 11.27
CA GLU A 43 -5.07 -3.14 10.18
C GLU A 43 -4.35 -2.87 8.86
N ALA A 44 -3.98 -1.62 8.62
CA ALA A 44 -3.27 -1.26 7.38
C ALA A 44 -1.89 -1.93 7.34
N VAL A 45 -1.15 -1.86 8.43
CA VAL A 45 0.17 -2.50 8.52
C VAL A 45 0.06 -4.01 8.30
N ALA A 46 -0.87 -4.65 9.02
CA ALA A 46 -1.07 -6.10 8.93
C ALA A 46 -1.44 -6.51 7.51
N GLU A 47 -2.32 -5.76 6.89
CA GLU A 47 -2.79 -6.08 5.54
C GLU A 47 -1.66 -5.95 4.51
N VAL A 48 -0.88 -4.87 4.60
CA VAL A 48 0.25 -4.68 3.68
C VAL A 48 1.28 -5.80 3.85
N TYR A 49 1.58 -6.18 5.08
CA TYR A 49 2.51 -7.27 5.34
C TYR A 49 2.00 -8.59 4.76
N ARG A 50 0.71 -8.87 4.96
CA ARG A 50 0.09 -10.09 4.45
C ARG A 50 0.11 -10.12 2.92
N LEU A 51 -0.29 -9.02 2.30
CA LEU A 51 -0.38 -8.94 0.84
C LEU A 51 1.00 -9.00 0.17
N ASN A 52 2.02 -8.43 0.82
CA ASN A 52 3.38 -8.46 0.31
C ASN A 52 4.11 -9.77 0.63
N GLY A 53 3.54 -10.62 1.44
CA GLY A 53 4.19 -11.86 1.83
C GLY A 53 5.36 -11.64 2.78
N TRP A 54 5.35 -10.57 3.56
CA TRP A 54 6.44 -10.24 4.48
C TRP A 54 6.31 -10.95 5.83
N GLY A 55 5.24 -11.60 6.05
CA GLY A 55 5.07 -12.43 7.16
C GLY A 55 4.79 -12.28 8.39
#